data_a9e54100b7f78065d4488e78dfb75c40
#
_entry.id   a9e54100b7f78065d4488e78dfb75c40
#
_cell.length_a   1.000
_cell.length_b   1.000
_cell.length_c   1.000
_cell.angle_alpha   90.00
_cell.angle_beta   90.00
_cell.angle_gamma   90.00
#
_symmetry.space_group_name_H-M   'P 1'
#
loop_
_entity.id
_entity.type
_entity.pdbx_description
1 polymer ?
#
loop_
_entity_poly.entity_id
_entity_poly.type
_entity_poly.pdbx_seq_one_letter_code
_entity_poly.pdbx_strand_id
1 'polypeptide(L)'
;MQLTDNFWLSEFACNDGTEVPSHLIPNVQFLAEQLQIIRDVIGEPIHINSAYRHKEYNSSIGGSTRSQHILAKAADLRVGEGFSSGILYDVIIELIKTNEIYDGGVGLYSSFVHYDVRTSGKARW
;
A
#
# COMPACT_ATOMS: atom_id res chain seq x y z
N MET A 1 17.53 -0.26 -1.30
CA MET A 1 17.24 0.33 -2.64
C MET A 1 16.14 1.38 -2.50
N GLN A 2 16.44 2.56 -2.93
CA GLN A 2 15.45 3.63 -2.98
C GLN A 2 14.56 3.45 -4.22
N LEU A 3 13.23 3.52 -4.03
CA LEU A 3 12.25 3.34 -5.10
C LEU A 3 11.72 4.67 -5.62
N THR A 4 11.46 5.61 -4.72
CA THR A 4 10.99 6.96 -4.99
C THR A 4 11.62 7.90 -3.97
N ASP A 5 11.32 9.20 -4.04
CA ASP A 5 11.94 10.19 -3.15
C ASP A 5 11.74 9.87 -1.67
N ASN A 6 10.58 9.32 -1.29
CA ASN A 6 10.25 9.06 0.11
C ASN A 6 10.03 7.58 0.45
N PHE A 7 10.21 6.65 -0.50
CA PHE A 7 9.97 5.23 -0.24
C PHE A 7 11.17 4.38 -0.64
N TRP A 8 11.53 3.45 0.28
CA TRP A 8 12.63 2.51 0.12
C TRP A 8 12.09 1.08 0.09
N LEU A 9 12.74 0.20 -0.66
CA LEU A 9 12.31 -1.19 -0.80
C LEU A 9 12.16 -1.88 0.57
N SER A 10 13.03 -1.57 1.52
CA SER A 10 12.98 -2.17 2.87
C SER A 10 11.68 -1.91 3.61
N GLU A 11 10.98 -0.81 3.30
CA GLU A 11 9.69 -0.49 3.93
C GLU A 11 8.58 -1.45 3.49
N PHE A 12 8.78 -2.17 2.38
CA PHE A 12 7.80 -3.09 1.82
C PHE A 12 8.07 -4.55 2.17
N ALA A 13 9.14 -4.83 2.90
CA ALA A 13 9.46 -6.17 3.36
C ALA A 13 8.35 -6.73 4.27
N CYS A 14 8.23 -8.05 4.31
CA CYS A 14 7.30 -8.71 5.21
C CYS A 14 7.63 -8.38 6.66
N ASN A 15 6.61 -8.24 7.51
CA ASN A 15 6.81 -7.88 8.91
C ASN A 15 7.58 -8.93 9.72
N ASP A 16 7.74 -10.14 9.19
CA ASP A 16 8.60 -11.17 9.80
C ASP A 16 10.08 -11.04 9.40
N GLY A 17 10.42 -10.02 8.59
CA GLY A 17 11.78 -9.77 8.12
C GLY A 17 12.10 -10.34 6.74
N THR A 18 11.19 -11.10 6.13
CA THR A 18 11.40 -11.66 4.78
C THR A 18 11.40 -10.53 3.77
N GLU A 19 12.46 -10.44 2.98
CA GLU A 19 12.59 -9.42 1.93
C GLU A 19 11.64 -9.70 0.77
N VAL A 20 11.30 -8.63 0.04
CA VAL A 20 10.53 -8.76 -1.21
C VAL A 20 11.34 -9.57 -2.22
N PRO A 21 10.79 -10.67 -2.76
CA PRO A 21 11.48 -11.43 -3.80
C PRO A 21 11.79 -10.57 -5.02
N SER A 22 12.93 -10.81 -5.67
CA SER A 22 13.37 -9.99 -6.80
C SER A 22 12.34 -9.93 -7.94
N HIS A 23 11.62 -11.03 -8.20
CA HIS A 23 10.61 -11.05 -9.27
C HIS A 23 9.36 -10.23 -8.96
N LEU A 24 9.16 -9.81 -7.70
CA LEU A 24 8.04 -8.96 -7.28
C LEU A 24 8.43 -7.48 -7.14
N ILE A 25 9.70 -7.14 -7.27
CA ILE A 25 10.16 -5.75 -7.16
C ILE A 25 9.46 -4.81 -8.16
N PRO A 26 9.20 -5.20 -9.42
CA PRO A 26 8.43 -4.34 -10.32
C PRO A 26 7.05 -3.96 -9.80
N ASN A 27 6.37 -4.87 -9.09
CA ASN A 27 5.08 -4.58 -8.48
C ASN A 27 5.22 -3.54 -7.36
N VAL A 28 6.25 -3.70 -6.52
CA VAL A 28 6.54 -2.76 -5.44
C VAL A 28 6.90 -1.38 -6.00
N GLN A 29 7.68 -1.34 -7.09
CA GLN A 29 8.06 -0.07 -7.72
C GLN A 29 6.82 0.69 -8.19
N PHE A 30 5.89 0.01 -8.87
CA PHE A 30 4.66 0.64 -9.33
C PHE A 30 3.81 1.11 -8.16
N LEU A 31 3.66 0.28 -7.13
CA LEU A 31 2.96 0.66 -5.91
C LEU A 31 3.59 1.90 -5.26
N ALA A 32 4.90 1.91 -5.09
CA ALA A 32 5.63 3.02 -4.48
C ALA A 32 5.45 4.33 -5.25
N GLU A 33 5.38 4.28 -6.57
CA GLU A 33 5.12 5.45 -7.41
C GLU A 33 3.76 6.06 -7.11
N GLN A 34 2.74 5.23 -6.89
CA GLN A 34 1.41 5.70 -6.50
C GLN A 34 1.44 6.29 -5.09
N LEU A 35 2.10 5.62 -4.16
CA LEU A 35 2.22 6.10 -2.78
C LEU A 35 2.97 7.43 -2.71
N GLN A 36 3.95 7.65 -3.58
CA GLN A 36 4.69 8.91 -3.63
C GLN A 36 3.78 10.07 -4.00
N ILE A 37 2.87 9.88 -4.94
CA ILE A 37 1.89 10.92 -5.32
C ILE A 37 0.98 11.24 -4.13
N ILE A 38 0.51 10.22 -3.43
CA ILE A 38 -0.32 10.40 -2.22
C ILE A 38 0.47 11.17 -1.16
N ARG A 39 1.74 10.79 -0.94
CA ARG A 39 2.64 11.42 0.03
C ARG A 39 2.83 12.90 -0.27
N ASP A 40 3.01 13.25 -1.54
CA ASP A 40 3.26 14.63 -1.97
C ASP A 40 2.03 15.51 -1.73
N VAL A 41 0.83 14.97 -1.96
CA VAL A 41 -0.42 15.71 -1.72
C VAL A 41 -0.67 15.92 -0.23
N ILE A 42 -0.43 14.89 0.58
CA ILE A 42 -0.64 14.97 2.04
C ILE A 42 0.39 15.89 2.69
N GLY A 43 1.64 15.89 2.20
CA GLY A 43 2.72 16.70 2.76
C GLY A 43 3.26 16.21 4.09
N GLU A 44 2.87 15.00 4.52
CA GLU A 44 3.30 14.38 5.78
C GLU A 44 3.80 12.97 5.51
N PRO A 45 4.71 12.42 6.33
CA PRO A 45 5.17 11.05 6.16
C PRO A 45 4.03 10.05 6.20
N ILE A 46 4.06 9.10 5.27
CA ILE A 46 3.15 7.95 5.26
C ILE A 46 3.91 6.75 5.80
N HIS A 47 3.33 6.10 6.80
CA HIS A 47 3.87 4.89 7.39
C HIS A 47 3.20 3.66 6.78
N ILE A 48 4.02 2.68 6.41
CA ILE A 48 3.54 1.40 5.88
C ILE A 48 3.48 0.41 7.04
N ASN A 49 2.26 0.02 7.43
CA ASN A 49 2.05 -0.96 8.50
C ASN A 49 2.33 -2.38 8.02
N SER A 50 1.98 -2.67 6.76
CA SER A 50 2.16 -3.99 6.15
C SER A 50 2.16 -3.80 4.63
N ALA A 51 3.07 -4.48 3.93
CA ALA A 51 3.09 -4.48 2.47
C ALA A 51 3.26 -5.92 1.97
N TYR A 52 4.45 -6.33 1.52
CA TYR A 52 4.63 -7.71 1.09
C TYR A 52 4.38 -8.70 2.22
N ARG A 53 3.69 -9.81 1.90
CA ARG A 53 3.50 -10.97 2.79
C ARG A 53 3.74 -12.24 1.99
N HIS A 54 4.65 -13.10 2.46
CA HIS A 54 4.71 -14.45 1.89
C HIS A 54 3.53 -15.28 2.42
N LYS A 55 3.22 -16.38 1.73
CA LYS A 55 1.99 -17.16 1.98
C LYS A 55 1.84 -17.61 3.43
N GLU A 56 2.92 -18.13 4.02
CA GLU A 56 2.89 -18.67 5.38
C GLU A 56 2.60 -17.57 6.40
N TYR A 57 3.24 -16.41 6.25
CA TYR A 57 2.99 -15.28 7.13
C TYR A 57 1.53 -14.79 6.97
N ASN A 58 1.07 -14.64 5.74
CA ASN A 58 -0.30 -14.20 5.45
C ASN A 58 -1.32 -15.15 6.09
N SER A 59 -1.09 -16.46 5.99
CA SER A 59 -1.95 -17.47 6.59
C SER A 59 -1.93 -17.36 8.13
N SER A 60 -0.76 -17.14 8.72
CA SER A 60 -0.60 -17.07 10.18
C SER A 60 -1.36 -15.89 10.81
N ILE A 61 -1.54 -14.79 10.07
CA ILE A 61 -2.27 -13.62 10.57
C ILE A 61 -3.73 -13.58 10.09
N GLY A 62 -4.22 -14.65 9.47
CA GLY A 62 -5.60 -14.75 9.01
C GLY A 62 -5.92 -13.97 7.75
N GLY A 63 -4.92 -13.65 6.93
CA GLY A 63 -5.12 -12.96 5.67
C GLY A 63 -5.80 -13.83 4.63
N SER A 64 -6.48 -13.20 3.67
CA SER A 64 -7.12 -13.91 2.56
C SER A 64 -6.07 -14.63 1.72
N THR A 65 -6.40 -15.85 1.27
CA THR A 65 -5.52 -16.61 0.37
C THR A 65 -5.30 -15.94 -0.98
N ARG A 66 -6.15 -14.97 -1.34
CA ARG A 66 -6.05 -14.16 -2.56
C ARG A 66 -5.60 -12.73 -2.26
N SER A 67 -4.95 -12.50 -1.13
CA SER A 67 -4.50 -11.16 -0.74
C SER A 67 -3.53 -10.57 -1.74
N GLN A 68 -3.72 -9.29 -2.08
CA GLN A 68 -2.80 -8.55 -2.93
C GLN A 68 -1.44 -8.32 -2.24
N HIS A 69 -1.39 -8.43 -0.92
CA HIS A 69 -0.12 -8.38 -0.17
C HIS A 69 0.83 -9.50 -0.59
N ILE A 70 0.31 -10.69 -0.93
CA ILE A 70 1.15 -11.83 -1.37
C ILE A 70 1.84 -11.51 -2.69
N LEU A 71 1.20 -10.71 -3.53
CA LEU A 71 1.73 -10.30 -4.84
C LEU A 71 2.62 -9.05 -4.76
N ALA A 72 2.85 -8.52 -3.56
CA ALA A 72 3.56 -7.27 -3.32
C ALA A 72 2.90 -6.08 -4.06
N LYS A 73 1.58 -6.10 -4.19
CA LYS A 73 0.78 -5.05 -4.85
C LYS A 73 0.00 -4.20 -3.86
N ALA A 74 0.06 -4.49 -2.58
CA ALA A 74 -0.75 -3.83 -1.55
C ALA A 74 0.08 -3.27 -0.42
N ALA A 75 -0.40 -2.17 0.16
CA ALA A 75 0.15 -1.60 1.37
C ALA A 75 -0.99 -1.11 2.27
N ASP A 76 -0.85 -1.35 3.56
CA ASP A 76 -1.70 -0.80 4.60
C ASP A 76 -1.00 0.43 5.16
N LEU A 77 -1.65 1.59 5.08
CA LEU A 77 -1.06 2.90 5.25
C LEU A 77 -1.66 3.65 6.42
N ARG A 78 -0.83 4.40 7.15
CA ARG A 78 -1.30 5.40 8.10
C ARG A 78 -0.46 6.66 8.00
N VAL A 79 -1.04 7.76 8.40
CA VAL A 79 -0.37 9.06 8.55
C VAL A 79 -0.25 9.33 10.05
N GLY A 80 0.57 10.29 10.46
CA GLY A 80 0.76 10.63 11.86
C GLY A 80 -0.44 11.34 12.48
N GLU A 81 -0.28 11.82 13.70
CA GLU A 81 -1.32 12.53 14.43
C GLU A 81 -1.88 13.71 13.62
N GLY A 82 -3.18 13.93 13.73
CA GLY A 82 -3.88 14.96 12.98
C GLY A 82 -4.43 14.50 11.64
N PHE A 83 -4.10 13.28 11.21
CA PHE A 83 -4.63 12.68 9.98
C PHE A 83 -5.35 11.38 10.32
N SER A 84 -6.67 11.40 10.28
CA SER A 84 -7.46 10.17 10.43
C SER A 84 -7.36 9.30 9.20
N SER A 85 -7.70 8.01 9.34
CA SER A 85 -7.80 7.11 8.19
C SER A 85 -8.85 7.59 7.20
N GLY A 86 -9.93 8.23 7.67
CA GLY A 86 -10.97 8.81 6.82
C GLY A 86 -10.41 9.92 5.92
N ILE A 87 -9.58 10.80 6.45
CA ILE A 87 -8.94 11.86 5.65
C ILE A 87 -8.02 11.25 4.60
N LEU A 88 -7.20 10.27 4.98
CA LEU A 88 -6.31 9.59 4.03
C LEU A 88 -7.13 8.89 2.93
N TYR A 89 -8.20 8.20 3.31
CA TYR A 89 -9.10 7.57 2.36
C TYR A 89 -9.66 8.58 1.36
N ASP A 90 -10.16 9.72 1.84
CA ASP A 90 -10.74 10.75 0.98
C ASP A 90 -9.71 11.32 -0.01
N VAL A 91 -8.47 11.52 0.40
CA VAL A 91 -7.39 11.96 -0.49
C VAL A 91 -7.13 10.93 -1.57
N ILE A 92 -7.05 9.65 -1.21
CA ILE A 92 -6.82 8.57 -2.17
C ILE A 92 -7.96 8.51 -3.20
N ILE A 93 -9.21 8.55 -2.75
CA ILE A 93 -10.38 8.53 -3.64
C ILE A 93 -10.37 9.72 -4.59
N GLU A 94 -10.04 10.92 -4.10
CA GLU A 94 -9.99 12.10 -4.96
C GLU A 94 -8.89 11.98 -6.03
N LEU A 95 -7.72 11.48 -5.66
CA LEU A 95 -6.63 11.26 -6.62
C LEU A 95 -6.98 10.21 -7.68
N ILE A 96 -7.76 9.21 -7.32
CA ILE A 96 -8.28 8.22 -8.28
C ILE A 96 -9.27 8.90 -9.24
N LYS A 97 -10.19 9.71 -8.73
CA LYS A 97 -11.19 10.42 -9.54
C LYS A 97 -10.55 11.34 -10.57
N THR A 98 -9.42 11.96 -10.24
CA THR A 98 -8.70 12.85 -11.14
C THR A 98 -7.67 12.13 -12.00
N ASN A 99 -7.63 10.80 -11.96
CA ASN A 99 -6.70 9.95 -12.70
C ASN A 99 -5.22 10.20 -12.38
N GLU A 100 -4.91 10.65 -11.18
CA GLU A 100 -3.52 10.90 -10.76
C GLU A 100 -2.85 9.66 -10.21
N ILE A 101 -3.63 8.71 -9.66
CA ILE A 101 -3.12 7.41 -9.21
C ILE A 101 -3.97 6.28 -9.77
N TYR A 102 -3.40 5.09 -9.76
CA TYR A 102 -4.04 3.88 -10.25
C TYR A 102 -5.29 3.52 -9.44
N ASP A 103 -6.37 3.15 -10.13
CA ASP A 103 -7.65 2.74 -9.53
C ASP A 103 -7.66 1.23 -9.30
N GLY A 104 -7.16 0.81 -8.15
CA GLY A 104 -7.16 -0.60 -7.73
C GLY A 104 -8.10 -0.86 -6.56
N GLY A 105 -7.58 -1.45 -5.49
CA GLY A 105 -8.32 -1.69 -4.26
C GLY A 105 -8.10 -0.58 -3.25
N VAL A 106 -9.16 -0.11 -2.61
CA VAL A 106 -9.07 0.83 -1.49
C VAL A 106 -10.02 0.39 -0.39
N GLY A 107 -9.47 0.15 0.80
CA GLY A 107 -10.24 -0.28 1.97
C GLY A 107 -10.07 0.69 3.14
N LEU A 108 -11.18 1.12 3.74
CA LEU A 108 -11.17 2.01 4.88
C LEU A 108 -11.31 1.21 6.18
N TYR A 109 -10.32 1.38 7.06
CA TYR A 109 -10.32 0.80 8.41
C TYR A 109 -10.24 1.91 9.45
N SER A 110 -10.47 1.57 10.71
CA SER A 110 -10.48 2.59 11.78
C SER A 110 -9.13 3.26 12.01
N SER A 111 -8.02 2.54 11.77
CA SER A 111 -6.66 3.03 12.07
C SER A 111 -5.72 3.06 10.87
N PHE A 112 -6.17 2.61 9.70
CA PHE A 112 -5.35 2.60 8.50
C PHE A 112 -6.21 2.51 7.25
N VAL A 113 -5.59 2.69 6.09
CA VAL A 113 -6.24 2.51 4.78
C VAL A 113 -5.42 1.48 4.00
N HIS A 114 -6.12 0.49 3.45
CA HIS A 114 -5.53 -0.43 2.47
C HIS A 114 -5.58 0.20 1.09
N TYR A 115 -4.46 0.19 0.37
CA TYR A 115 -4.40 0.58 -1.03
C TYR A 115 -3.62 -0.46 -1.82
N ASP A 116 -4.14 -0.85 -2.98
CA ASP A 116 -3.43 -1.79 -3.85
C ASP A 116 -3.57 -1.44 -5.34
N VAL A 117 -2.67 -2.00 -6.13
CA VAL A 117 -2.60 -1.83 -7.58
C VAL A 117 -3.03 -3.12 -8.30
N ARG A 118 -4.06 -3.79 -7.78
CA ARG A 118 -4.57 -5.04 -8.37
C ARG A 118 -4.96 -4.87 -9.84
N THR A 119 -4.83 -5.95 -10.59
CA THR A 119 -5.22 -5.99 -11.99
C THR A 119 -6.55 -6.72 -12.23
N SER A 120 -7.17 -7.20 -11.16
CA SER A 120 -8.43 -7.96 -11.21
C SER A 120 -9.69 -7.09 -11.24
N GLY A 121 -9.53 -5.78 -11.38
CA GLY A 121 -10.63 -4.82 -11.34
C GLY A 121 -10.66 -4.06 -10.01
N LYS A 122 -11.19 -2.85 -10.03
CA LYS A 122 -11.25 -1.99 -8.84
C LYS A 122 -12.14 -2.60 -7.76
N ALA A 123 -11.80 -2.29 -6.51
CA ALA A 123 -12.58 -2.71 -5.35
C ALA A 123 -12.57 -1.62 -4.27
N ARG A 124 -13.67 -1.52 -3.53
CA ARG A 124 -13.83 -0.58 -2.40
C ARG A 124 -14.45 -1.33 -1.23
N TRP A 125 -13.93 -1.07 -0.02
CA TRP A 125 -14.53 -1.63 1.19
C TRP A 125 -14.17 -0.83 2.45
#